data_002a3b40baf960e6e3abd8f41affeab8
#
_entry.id   002a3b40baf960e6e3abd8f41affeab8
#
_cell.length_a   1.000
_cell.length_b   1.000
_cell.length_c   1.000
_cell.angle_alpha   90.00
_cell.angle_beta   90.00
_cell.angle_gamma   90.00
#
_symmetry.space_group_name_H-M   'P 1'
#
loop_
_entity.id
_entity.type
_entity.pdbx_description
1 polymer ?
#
loop_
_entity_poly.entity_id
_entity_poly.type
_entity_poly.pdbx_seq_one_letter_code
_entity_poly.pdbx_strand_id
1 'polypeptide(L)'
;IAAIGMAYPPRVWLGDHVLRDGGVIIGLNPSNGHYDEATYPSTREVLDLFDNVSEISEMSRFQSLVANRPEYLYRYQYGNAYHPIHPFWLLYSCDYMLCRAASVILAGTENPGVFRRLGITPARDFAHAWQRAIRIVGPNPVTVVAPTYWSRRPFKFNVMERTTTC
;
A
#
# COMPACT_ATOMS: atom_id res chain seq x y z
N ILE A 1 -1.30 0.73 6.58
CA ILE A 1 0.09 0.20 6.54
C ILE A 1 0.14 -1.09 5.71
N ALA A 2 -0.71 -2.10 5.98
CA ALA A 2 -0.69 -3.36 5.23
C ALA A 2 -0.87 -3.17 3.72
N ALA A 3 -1.85 -2.36 3.30
CA ALA A 3 -2.10 -2.10 1.89
C ALA A 3 -0.92 -1.45 1.17
N ILE A 4 -0.26 -0.52 1.84
CA ILE A 4 0.88 0.21 1.30
C ILE A 4 2.12 -0.67 1.26
N GLY A 5 2.37 -1.41 2.33
CA GLY A 5 3.48 -2.34 2.37
C GLY A 5 3.38 -3.43 1.32
N MET A 6 2.17 -3.84 0.92
CA MET A 6 1.99 -4.80 -0.17
C MET A 6 2.26 -4.20 -1.55
N ALA A 7 1.90 -2.95 -1.72
CA ALA A 7 1.91 -2.33 -3.03
C ALA A 7 3.28 -1.71 -3.38
N TYR A 8 3.81 -0.86 -2.51
CA TYR A 8 4.97 -0.04 -2.82
C TYR A 8 6.30 -0.81 -2.89
N PRO A 9 6.68 -1.65 -1.89
CA PRO A 9 8.00 -2.24 -1.88
C PRO A 9 8.31 -3.22 -3.01
N PRO A 10 7.37 -4.07 -3.48
CA PRO A 10 7.67 -5.00 -4.55
C PRO A 10 8.15 -4.32 -5.83
N ARG A 11 7.68 -3.11 -6.10
CA ARG A 11 8.06 -2.38 -7.31
C ARG A 11 9.21 -1.41 -7.07
N VAL A 12 9.14 -0.63 -6.00
CA VAL A 12 10.12 0.44 -5.75
C VAL A 12 11.45 -0.13 -5.27
N TRP A 13 11.40 -1.16 -4.43
CA TRP A 13 12.63 -1.75 -3.87
C TRP A 13 13.16 -2.94 -4.64
N LEU A 14 12.27 -3.72 -5.28
CA LEU A 14 12.66 -4.93 -5.99
C LEU A 14 12.62 -4.77 -7.51
N GLY A 15 12.12 -3.65 -8.01
CA GLY A 15 12.08 -3.33 -9.43
C GLY A 15 11.11 -4.18 -10.25
N ASP A 16 11.21 -4.07 -11.56
CA ASP A 16 10.31 -4.70 -12.52
C ASP A 16 10.39 -6.23 -12.55
N HIS A 17 11.47 -6.79 -11.97
CA HIS A 17 11.71 -8.22 -11.97
C HIS A 17 10.76 -9.03 -11.09
N VAL A 18 10.12 -8.39 -10.09
CA VAL A 18 9.24 -9.09 -9.16
C VAL A 18 7.78 -9.00 -9.59
N LEU A 19 7.35 -7.83 -10.06
CA LEU A 19 6.00 -7.63 -10.56
C LEU A 19 6.03 -6.90 -11.90
N ARG A 20 5.67 -7.61 -12.96
CA ARG A 20 5.45 -7.01 -14.29
C ARG A 20 4.18 -6.15 -14.29
N ASP A 21 4.07 -5.23 -15.25
CA ASP A 21 2.83 -4.51 -15.51
C ASP A 21 1.70 -5.51 -15.83
N GLY A 22 0.53 -5.27 -15.27
CA GLY A 22 -0.60 -6.20 -15.39
C GLY A 22 -0.52 -7.44 -14.49
N GLY A 23 0.50 -7.54 -13.63
CA GLY A 23 0.57 -8.59 -12.63
C GLY A 23 -0.43 -8.39 -11.49
N VAL A 24 -0.60 -9.42 -10.64
CA VAL A 24 -1.48 -9.38 -9.48
C VAL A 24 -0.67 -9.55 -8.20
N ILE A 25 -0.98 -8.73 -7.20
CA ILE A 25 -0.44 -8.86 -5.84
C ILE A 25 -1.51 -9.48 -4.94
N ILE A 26 -1.15 -10.51 -4.19
CA ILE A 26 -2.01 -11.05 -3.12
C ILE A 26 -1.33 -10.84 -1.79
N GLY A 27 -1.95 -10.07 -0.90
CA GLY A 27 -1.55 -9.92 0.49
C GLY A 27 -2.41 -10.80 1.39
N LEU A 28 -1.79 -11.40 2.40
CA LEU A 28 -2.46 -12.16 3.45
C LEU A 28 -2.32 -11.37 4.75
N ASN A 29 -3.38 -10.73 5.18
CA ASN A 29 -3.36 -9.94 6.41
C ASN A 29 -4.79 -9.75 6.95
N PRO A 30 -5.03 -10.00 8.25
CA PRO A 30 -6.34 -9.82 8.87
C PRO A 30 -6.79 -8.36 9.00
N SER A 31 -6.00 -7.42 8.54
CA SER A 31 -6.21 -5.97 8.60
C SER A 31 -7.61 -5.55 9.06
N ASN A 32 -7.73 -5.17 10.33
CA ASN A 32 -9.01 -4.83 10.97
C ASN A 32 -9.45 -3.38 10.71
N GLY A 33 -8.62 -2.58 10.03
CA GLY A 33 -8.89 -1.16 9.79
C GLY A 33 -8.55 -0.24 10.96
N HIS A 34 -8.01 -0.78 12.06
CA HIS A 34 -7.50 0.04 13.15
C HIS A 34 -6.10 0.58 12.86
N TYR A 35 -5.87 1.79 13.29
CA TYR A 35 -4.57 2.44 13.27
C TYR A 35 -4.35 3.15 14.60
N ASP A 36 -3.10 3.25 14.99
CA ASP A 36 -2.69 3.93 16.21
C ASP A 36 -2.79 5.46 16.02
N GLU A 37 -3.82 6.06 16.59
CA GLU A 37 -4.07 7.51 16.52
C GLU A 37 -3.03 8.33 17.30
N ALA A 38 -2.30 7.73 18.23
CA ALA A 38 -1.21 8.40 18.91
C ALA A 38 -0.02 8.59 17.97
N THR A 39 0.32 7.55 17.23
CA THR A 39 1.44 7.55 16.27
C THR A 39 1.06 8.22 14.93
N TYR A 40 -0.20 8.07 14.48
CA TYR A 40 -0.69 8.55 13.18
C TYR A 40 -1.93 9.45 13.31
N PRO A 41 -1.82 10.60 13.98
CA PRO A 41 -3.00 11.39 14.41
C PRO A 41 -3.84 11.96 13.27
N SER A 42 -3.25 12.23 12.11
CA SER A 42 -3.94 12.81 10.95
C SER A 42 -4.64 11.76 10.06
N THR A 43 -4.45 10.46 10.31
CA THR A 43 -4.90 9.40 9.39
C THR A 43 -6.42 9.41 9.21
N ARG A 44 -7.20 9.60 10.28
CA ARG A 44 -8.67 9.65 10.20
C ARG A 44 -9.12 10.81 9.31
N GLU A 45 -8.63 12.02 9.59
CA GLU A 45 -8.99 13.20 8.78
C GLU A 45 -8.64 13.00 7.31
N VAL A 46 -7.46 12.43 7.01
CA VAL A 46 -7.05 12.17 5.63
C VAL A 46 -7.96 11.14 4.95
N LEU A 47 -8.39 10.10 5.64
CA LEU A 47 -9.33 9.12 5.11
C LEU A 47 -10.73 9.72 4.91
N ASP A 48 -11.20 10.58 5.82
CA ASP A 48 -12.47 11.28 5.68
C ASP A 48 -12.43 12.27 4.50
N LEU A 49 -11.31 12.96 4.29
CA LEU A 49 -11.11 13.82 3.13
C LEU A 49 -11.06 13.01 1.83
N PHE A 50 -10.52 11.80 1.86
CA PHE A 50 -10.48 10.91 0.71
C PHE A 50 -11.87 10.50 0.22
N ASP A 51 -12.88 10.50 1.06
CA ASP A 51 -14.28 10.28 0.65
C ASP A 51 -14.84 11.40 -0.27
N ASN A 52 -14.18 12.53 -0.32
CA ASN A 52 -14.63 13.70 -1.10
C ASN A 52 -13.87 13.86 -2.43
N VAL A 53 -13.09 12.86 -2.82
CA VAL A 53 -12.34 12.86 -4.09
C VAL A 53 -12.65 11.60 -4.90
N SER A 54 -12.49 11.69 -6.20
CA SER A 54 -12.64 10.55 -7.11
C SER A 54 -11.33 9.81 -7.32
N GLU A 55 -10.20 10.52 -7.23
CA GLU A 55 -8.87 9.99 -7.47
C GLU A 55 -7.90 10.40 -6.35
N ILE A 56 -6.93 9.53 -6.08
CA ILE A 56 -5.91 9.79 -5.03
C ILE A 56 -5.09 11.05 -5.35
N SER A 57 -4.84 11.35 -6.61
CA SER A 57 -4.11 12.53 -7.07
C SER A 57 -4.74 13.84 -6.59
N GLU A 58 -6.08 13.90 -6.48
CA GLU A 58 -6.82 15.06 -6.02
C GLU A 58 -6.58 15.39 -4.52
N MET A 59 -6.07 14.44 -3.76
CA MET A 59 -5.76 14.64 -2.35
C MET A 59 -4.71 15.72 -2.11
N SER A 60 -3.92 16.08 -3.14
CA SER A 60 -2.90 17.15 -3.06
C SER A 60 -3.48 18.48 -2.59
N ARG A 61 -4.73 18.78 -2.93
CA ARG A 61 -5.42 20.03 -2.52
C ARG A 61 -5.64 20.17 -1.01
N PHE A 62 -5.62 19.06 -0.28
CA PHE A 62 -5.83 19.05 1.17
C PHE A 62 -4.53 19.01 1.98
N GLN A 63 -3.36 18.80 1.33
CA GLN A 63 -2.10 18.63 2.05
C GLN A 63 -1.76 19.80 2.97
N SER A 64 -1.84 21.03 2.45
CA SER A 64 -1.53 22.22 3.24
C SER A 64 -2.52 22.41 4.41
N LEU A 65 -3.79 22.05 4.22
CA LEU A 65 -4.80 22.11 5.27
C LEU A 65 -4.41 21.20 6.46
N VAL A 66 -4.10 19.95 6.18
CA VAL A 66 -3.78 18.96 7.23
C VAL A 66 -2.38 19.18 7.78
N ALA A 67 -1.39 19.47 6.91
CA ALA A 67 0.00 19.68 7.31
C ALA A 67 0.19 20.84 8.30
N ASN A 68 -0.67 21.85 8.23
CA ASN A 68 -0.58 23.04 9.08
C ASN A 68 -1.52 23.01 10.31
N ARG A 69 -2.13 21.86 10.61
CA ARG A 69 -2.91 21.70 11.84
C ARG A 69 -2.02 21.80 13.07
N PRO A 70 -2.22 22.80 13.96
CA PRO A 70 -1.36 23.00 15.13
C PRO A 70 -1.30 21.78 16.05
N GLU A 71 -2.42 21.09 16.25
CA GLU A 71 -2.51 19.89 17.09
C GLU A 71 -1.67 18.72 16.56
N TYR A 72 -1.59 18.55 15.25
CA TYR A 72 -0.78 17.48 14.64
C TYR A 72 0.71 17.84 14.64
N LEU A 73 1.03 19.12 14.38
CA LEU A 73 2.41 19.62 14.45
C LEU A 73 2.96 19.53 15.87
N TYR A 74 2.14 19.85 16.87
CA TYR A 74 2.54 19.70 18.27
C TYR A 74 2.86 18.24 18.61
N ARG A 75 2.01 17.28 18.22
CA ARG A 75 2.25 15.85 18.43
C ARG A 75 3.49 15.34 17.69
N TYR A 76 3.74 15.84 16.49
CA TYR A 76 4.95 15.52 15.73
C TYR A 76 6.21 16.05 16.42
N GLN A 77 6.18 17.29 16.86
CA GLN A 77 7.37 17.94 17.47
C GLN A 77 7.69 17.45 18.88
N TYR A 78 6.67 17.11 19.66
CA TYR A 78 6.82 16.85 21.08
C TYR A 78 6.28 15.49 21.55
N GLY A 79 5.57 14.75 20.71
CA GLY A 79 4.83 13.55 21.09
C GLY A 79 5.18 12.27 20.33
N ASN A 80 6.31 12.20 19.62
CA ASN A 80 6.72 11.03 18.82
C ASN A 80 5.71 10.56 17.75
N ALA A 81 4.78 11.41 17.32
CA ALA A 81 3.88 11.11 16.24
C ALA A 81 4.56 11.33 14.89
N TYR A 82 4.06 10.67 13.84
CA TYR A 82 4.46 10.97 12.47
C TYR A 82 3.96 12.36 12.05
N HIS A 83 4.70 12.99 11.14
CA HIS A 83 4.29 14.26 10.54
C HIS A 83 2.89 14.13 9.90
N PRO A 84 2.02 15.15 10.01
CA PRO A 84 0.63 15.05 9.52
C PRO A 84 0.49 14.76 8.03
N ILE A 85 1.52 15.01 7.21
CA ILE A 85 1.53 14.66 5.78
C ILE A 85 1.74 13.15 5.52
N HIS A 86 2.14 12.38 6.50
CA HIS A 86 2.51 10.97 6.31
C HIS A 86 1.41 10.10 5.68
N PRO A 87 0.11 10.22 6.04
CA PRO A 87 -0.95 9.45 5.40
C PRO A 87 -1.12 9.77 3.91
N PHE A 88 -0.87 11.01 3.47
CA PHE A 88 -0.90 11.36 2.04
C PHE A 88 0.19 10.63 1.26
N TRP A 89 1.41 10.59 1.81
CA TRP A 89 2.50 9.83 1.19
C TRP A 89 2.14 8.35 1.03
N LEU A 90 1.45 7.79 2.02
CA LEU A 90 0.99 6.42 1.96
C LEU A 90 -0.08 6.22 0.85
N LEU A 91 -1.02 7.14 0.69
CA LEU A 91 -2.01 7.09 -0.40
C LEU A 91 -1.35 7.17 -1.78
N TYR A 92 -0.42 8.10 -1.99
CA TYR A 92 0.28 8.23 -3.27
C TYR A 92 1.14 7.00 -3.60
N SER A 93 1.75 6.39 -2.59
CA SER A 93 2.49 5.14 -2.78
C SER A 93 1.58 3.99 -3.19
N CYS A 94 0.35 3.95 -2.68
CA CYS A 94 -0.66 2.98 -3.07
C CYS A 94 -1.10 3.20 -4.52
N ASP A 95 -1.39 4.43 -4.90
CA ASP A 95 -1.80 4.83 -6.26
C ASP A 95 -0.79 4.41 -7.31
N TYR A 96 0.50 4.66 -7.06
CA TYR A 96 1.59 4.25 -7.95
C TYR A 96 1.53 2.76 -8.31
N MET A 97 1.13 1.91 -7.38
CA MET A 97 1.02 0.47 -7.63
C MET A 97 -0.29 0.08 -8.30
N LEU A 98 -1.40 0.72 -7.92
CA LEU A 98 -2.71 0.46 -8.51
C LEU A 98 -2.73 0.77 -10.00
N CYS A 99 -1.95 1.78 -10.44
CA CYS A 99 -1.82 2.11 -11.86
C CYS A 99 -1.04 1.05 -12.67
N ARG A 100 -0.29 0.15 -12.04
CA ARG A 100 0.60 -0.82 -12.71
C ARG A 100 0.18 -2.26 -12.53
N ALA A 101 -0.33 -2.61 -11.35
CA ALA A 101 -0.89 -3.91 -11.09
C ALA A 101 -2.28 -4.03 -11.71
N ALA A 102 -2.58 -5.16 -12.34
CA ALA A 102 -3.97 -5.43 -12.78
C ALA A 102 -4.92 -5.56 -11.59
N SER A 103 -4.43 -6.01 -10.46
CA SER A 103 -5.18 -6.02 -9.20
C SER A 103 -4.26 -6.18 -8.00
N VAL A 104 -4.63 -5.52 -6.91
CA VAL A 104 -4.09 -5.78 -5.58
C VAL A 104 -5.22 -6.41 -4.76
N ILE A 105 -5.00 -7.63 -4.28
CA ILE A 105 -6.00 -8.42 -3.56
C ILE A 105 -5.54 -8.60 -2.12
N LEU A 106 -6.39 -8.28 -1.15
CA LEU A 106 -6.12 -8.51 0.27
C LEU A 106 -7.04 -9.62 0.79
N ALA A 107 -6.43 -10.74 1.17
CA ALA A 107 -7.14 -11.90 1.69
C ALA A 107 -7.18 -11.90 3.22
N GLY A 108 -8.36 -12.22 3.77
CA GLY A 108 -8.59 -12.36 5.20
C GLY A 108 -8.82 -11.06 5.95
N THR A 109 -9.04 -9.92 5.26
CA THR A 109 -9.30 -8.66 5.95
C THR A 109 -10.62 -8.64 6.70
N GLU A 110 -10.59 -8.13 7.92
CA GLU A 110 -11.78 -7.96 8.79
C GLU A 110 -12.59 -6.70 8.41
N ASN A 111 -11.97 -5.71 7.76
CA ASN A 111 -12.62 -4.48 7.32
C ASN A 111 -12.52 -4.27 5.80
N PRO A 112 -13.29 -4.99 4.99
CA PRO A 112 -13.19 -4.93 3.54
C PRO A 112 -13.61 -3.58 2.93
N GLY A 113 -14.40 -2.79 3.64
CA GLY A 113 -14.90 -1.50 3.16
C GLY A 113 -13.79 -0.49 2.92
N VAL A 114 -12.90 -0.33 3.89
CA VAL A 114 -11.75 0.59 3.81
C VAL A 114 -10.86 0.25 2.62
N PHE A 115 -10.60 -1.05 2.38
CA PHE A 115 -9.72 -1.47 1.31
C PHE A 115 -10.33 -1.28 -0.08
N ARG A 116 -11.64 -1.49 -0.24
CA ARG A 116 -12.33 -1.18 -1.51
C ARG A 116 -12.21 0.29 -1.89
N ARG A 117 -12.32 1.20 -0.92
CA ARG A 117 -12.15 2.65 -1.13
C ARG A 117 -10.75 2.98 -1.66
N LEU A 118 -9.74 2.24 -1.25
CA LEU A 118 -8.36 2.36 -1.69
C LEU A 118 -8.06 1.63 -3.02
N GLY A 119 -9.08 1.13 -3.72
CA GLY A 119 -8.89 0.37 -4.96
C GLY A 119 -8.37 -1.06 -4.76
N ILE A 120 -8.29 -1.53 -3.51
CA ILE A 120 -7.81 -2.87 -3.17
C ILE A 120 -8.99 -3.83 -3.14
N THR A 121 -8.87 -4.96 -3.79
CA THR A 121 -9.90 -6.00 -3.85
C THR A 121 -9.83 -6.89 -2.61
N PRO A 122 -10.81 -6.87 -1.71
CA PRO A 122 -10.83 -7.81 -0.59
C PRO A 122 -11.22 -9.21 -1.06
N ALA A 123 -10.60 -10.22 -0.48
CA ALA A 123 -10.96 -11.62 -0.63
C ALA A 123 -11.15 -12.27 0.75
N ARG A 124 -12.04 -13.24 0.82
CA ARG A 124 -12.36 -13.93 2.07
C ARG A 124 -11.14 -14.66 2.65
N ASP A 125 -10.42 -15.35 1.78
CA ASP A 125 -9.28 -16.20 2.11
C ASP A 125 -8.30 -16.26 0.93
N PHE A 126 -7.18 -16.96 1.12
CA PHE A 126 -6.18 -17.13 0.06
C PHE A 126 -6.73 -17.86 -1.15
N ALA A 127 -7.53 -18.91 -0.97
CA ALA A 127 -8.07 -19.68 -2.09
C ALA A 127 -8.96 -18.80 -2.98
N HIS A 128 -9.80 -17.96 -2.38
CA HIS A 128 -10.63 -17.00 -3.09
C HIS A 128 -9.76 -15.93 -3.81
N ALA A 129 -8.73 -15.41 -3.14
CA ALA A 129 -7.80 -14.45 -3.75
C ALA A 129 -7.07 -15.07 -4.95
N TRP A 130 -6.58 -16.29 -4.80
CA TRP A 130 -5.90 -17.03 -5.85
C TRP A 130 -6.78 -17.28 -7.08
N GLN A 131 -8.02 -17.74 -6.87
CA GLN A 131 -8.99 -17.92 -7.96
C GLN A 131 -9.25 -16.62 -8.72
N ARG A 132 -9.32 -15.49 -8.04
CA ARG A 132 -9.45 -14.17 -8.67
C ARG A 132 -8.21 -13.80 -9.47
N ALA A 133 -7.03 -14.01 -8.90
CA ALA A 133 -5.76 -13.73 -9.57
C ALA A 133 -5.61 -14.55 -10.86
N ILE A 134 -5.89 -15.85 -10.84
CA ILE A 134 -5.80 -16.73 -12.02
C ILE A 134 -6.73 -16.27 -13.15
N ARG A 135 -7.90 -15.74 -12.83
CA ARG A 135 -8.81 -15.20 -13.87
C ARG A 135 -8.21 -13.98 -14.58
N ILE A 136 -7.31 -13.27 -13.94
CA ILE A 136 -6.65 -12.07 -14.47
C ILE A 136 -5.38 -12.45 -15.25
N VAL A 137 -4.51 -13.25 -14.62
CA VAL A 137 -3.16 -13.53 -15.14
C VAL A 137 -3.05 -14.86 -15.91
N GLY A 138 -4.11 -15.66 -15.92
CA GLY A 138 -4.14 -16.99 -16.56
C GLY A 138 -3.80 -18.15 -15.60
N PRO A 139 -3.97 -19.41 -16.03
CA PRO A 139 -3.95 -20.58 -15.14
C PRO A 139 -2.55 -20.98 -14.65
N ASN A 140 -1.50 -20.53 -15.33
CA ASN A 140 -0.11 -20.91 -15.01
C ASN A 140 0.78 -19.67 -14.81
N PRO A 141 0.51 -18.80 -13.80
CA PRO A 141 1.32 -17.62 -13.57
C PRO A 141 2.68 -17.98 -12.99
N VAL A 142 3.71 -17.23 -13.38
CA VAL A 142 4.95 -17.20 -12.61
C VAL A 142 4.65 -16.50 -11.28
N THR A 143 4.94 -17.19 -10.17
CA THR A 143 4.58 -16.73 -8.84
C THR A 143 5.82 -16.55 -7.97
N VAL A 144 5.91 -15.39 -7.33
CA VAL A 144 6.91 -15.11 -6.28
C VAL A 144 6.19 -15.09 -4.94
N VAL A 145 6.71 -15.85 -3.98
CA VAL A 145 6.17 -15.94 -2.63
C VAL A 145 7.16 -15.30 -1.65
N ALA A 146 6.68 -14.36 -0.83
CA ALA A 146 7.46 -13.70 0.20
C ALA A 146 6.82 -13.94 1.59
N PRO A 147 7.01 -15.12 2.21
CA PRO A 147 6.30 -15.51 3.43
C PRO A 147 6.69 -14.68 4.65
N THR A 148 7.87 -14.09 4.64
CA THR A 148 8.39 -13.26 5.74
C THR A 148 8.45 -11.78 5.43
N TYR A 149 7.69 -11.36 4.43
CA TYR A 149 7.70 -9.98 3.93
C TYR A 149 7.48 -8.92 5.02
N TRP A 150 6.65 -9.24 6.01
CA TRP A 150 6.36 -8.37 7.14
C TRP A 150 7.30 -8.55 8.34
N SER A 151 8.20 -9.55 8.29
CA SER A 151 9.21 -9.67 9.32
C SER A 151 10.31 -8.64 9.07
N ARG A 152 10.74 -7.95 10.13
CA ARG A 152 11.81 -6.95 10.09
C ARG A 152 13.20 -7.57 9.83
N ARG A 153 13.28 -8.60 8.98
CA ARG A 153 14.56 -9.16 8.59
C ARG A 153 15.19 -8.28 7.53
N PRO A 154 16.45 -7.90 7.67
CA PRO A 154 17.16 -7.17 6.64
C PRO A 154 17.25 -8.03 5.37
N PHE A 155 16.84 -7.49 4.24
CA PHE A 155 17.10 -8.07 2.93
C PHE A 155 18.52 -7.70 2.51
N LYS A 156 19.28 -8.67 2.02
CA LYS A 156 20.56 -8.41 1.38
C LYS A 156 20.29 -8.24 -0.12
N PHE A 157 20.48 -7.05 -0.63
CA PHE A 157 20.41 -6.78 -2.06
C PHE A 157 21.80 -7.01 -2.67
N ASN A 158 21.88 -7.84 -3.71
CA ASN A 158 23.02 -7.86 -4.59
C ASN A 158 22.71 -6.93 -5.76
N VAL A 159 23.38 -5.79 -5.80
CA VAL A 159 23.33 -4.90 -6.97
C VAL A 159 24.21 -5.54 -8.04
N MET A 160 23.61 -6.09 -9.09
CA MET A 160 24.37 -6.48 -10.28
C MET A 160 24.52 -5.25 -11.17
N GLU A 161 25.74 -4.77 -11.36
CA GLU A 161 26.02 -3.77 -12.36
C GLU A 161 25.66 -4.35 -13.73
N ARG A 162 24.79 -3.66 -14.47
CA ARG A 162 24.61 -3.97 -15.89
C ARG A 162 25.91 -3.61 -16.59
N THR A 163 26.67 -4.58 -16.99
CA THR A 163 27.69 -4.41 -18.01
C THR A 163 26.98 -3.98 -19.30
N THR A 164 26.98 -2.69 -19.57
CA THR A 164 26.62 -2.16 -20.89
C THR A 164 27.71 -2.62 -21.84
N THR A 165 27.50 -3.73 -22.52
CA THR A 165 28.24 -4.04 -23.74
C THR A 165 27.75 -3.06 -24.81
N CYS A 166 28.62 -2.11 -25.20
CA CYS A 166 28.47 -1.30 -26.41
C CYS A 166 28.46 -2.18 -27.65
#